data_dc351e7ee992fdcfc22b01e75c6ebf7b
#
_entry.id   dc351e7ee992fdcfc22b01e75c6ebf7b
#
_cell.length_a   1.000
_cell.length_b   1.000
_cell.length_c   1.000
_cell.angle_alpha   90.00
_cell.angle_beta   90.00
_cell.angle_gamma   90.00
#
_symmetry.space_group_name_H-M   'P 1'
#
loop_
_entity.id
_entity.type
_entity.pdbx_description
1 polymer ?
#
loop_
_entity_poly.entity_id
_entity_poly.type
_entity_poly.pdbx_seq_one_letter_code
_entity_poly.pdbx_strand_id
1 'polypeptide(L)'
;LGRLFPMNLMAVFAHPDDEIGASGTLALHARRGDRVLLVWMTRGELASQFGDLSPEEVARVREGHGAHVAGLLGAEYRFLPFRDTFLTGGREEALALARLMAEFRPQAVITWDPLDVHPDHRATHQAVLSALKLCRIPKLVGEAHREPVRLYHYPRRDLARPLVHVDVTETEEVAEAVFAFYREFYRWPFTLEDFRARRRLRGQEAGVTFAEVFQTESPPAWPRLP
;
A
#
# COMPACT_ATOMS: atom_id res chain seq x y z
N LEU A 1 -4.94 2.44 -23.69
CA LEU A 1 -5.98 3.49 -23.58
C LEU A 1 -5.63 4.34 -22.38
N GLY A 2 -4.88 5.46 -22.60
CA GLY A 2 -4.51 6.39 -21.56
C GLY A 2 -5.76 7.00 -20.91
N ARG A 3 -5.75 7.08 -19.58
CA ARG A 3 -6.78 7.86 -18.86
C ARG A 3 -6.64 9.32 -19.24
N LEU A 4 -7.74 9.95 -19.59
CA LEU A 4 -7.80 11.37 -19.90
C LEU A 4 -7.73 12.28 -18.65
N PHE A 5 -7.84 11.70 -17.43
CA PHE A 5 -7.86 12.45 -16.17
C PHE A 5 -7.02 11.75 -15.09
N PRO A 6 -6.33 12.52 -14.24
CA PRO A 6 -5.63 12.00 -13.07
C PRO A 6 -6.57 11.24 -12.14
N MET A 7 -6.05 10.21 -11.45
CA MET A 7 -6.78 9.50 -10.41
C MET A 7 -6.13 9.71 -9.04
N ASN A 8 -6.87 9.38 -7.99
CA ASN A 8 -6.36 9.33 -6.64
C ASN A 8 -6.16 7.85 -6.25
N LEU A 9 -4.92 7.45 -6.02
CA LEU A 9 -4.53 6.14 -5.54
C LEU A 9 -4.13 6.23 -4.07
N MET A 10 -4.76 5.44 -3.21
CA MET A 10 -4.40 5.35 -1.79
C MET A 10 -3.76 3.98 -1.52
N ALA A 11 -2.65 3.95 -0.80
CA ALA A 11 -2.07 2.73 -0.28
C ALA A 11 -2.12 2.76 1.24
N VAL A 12 -2.69 1.73 1.87
CA VAL A 12 -2.89 1.67 3.32
C VAL A 12 -2.18 0.43 3.86
N PHE A 13 -1.20 0.65 4.71
CA PHE A 13 -0.37 -0.39 5.29
C PHE A 13 -0.27 -0.25 6.81
N ALA A 14 0.18 -1.30 7.49
CA ALA A 14 0.31 -1.31 8.93
C ALA A 14 1.55 -0.52 9.40
N HIS A 15 2.69 -0.76 8.74
CA HIS A 15 4.00 -0.25 9.15
C HIS A 15 4.78 0.33 7.97
N PRO A 16 5.72 1.28 8.20
CA PRO A 16 6.72 1.66 7.20
C PRO A 16 7.57 0.44 6.81
N ASP A 17 7.70 0.16 5.54
CA ASP A 17 8.31 -0.96 4.82
C ASP A 17 7.30 -1.90 4.13
N ASP A 18 6.08 -1.93 4.57
CA ASP A 18 5.01 -2.76 3.98
C ASP A 18 4.73 -2.42 2.50
N GLU A 19 4.94 -1.16 2.12
CA GLU A 19 4.68 -0.66 0.75
C GLU A 19 5.66 -1.17 -0.30
N ILE A 20 6.70 -1.87 0.10
CA ILE A 20 7.77 -2.32 -0.79
C ILE A 20 7.26 -3.18 -1.95
N GLY A 21 6.23 -3.99 -1.70
CA GLY A 21 5.59 -4.81 -2.73
C GLY A 21 4.75 -4.04 -3.76
N ALA A 22 4.49 -2.74 -3.51
CA ALA A 22 3.71 -1.85 -4.36
C ALA A 22 4.50 -0.62 -4.83
N SER A 23 5.78 -0.52 -4.46
CA SER A 23 6.59 0.69 -4.65
C SER A 23 6.72 1.11 -6.12
N GLY A 24 6.91 0.17 -7.04
CA GLY A 24 6.94 0.45 -8.47
C GLY A 24 5.60 0.97 -8.99
N THR A 25 4.49 0.39 -8.56
CA THR A 25 3.13 0.83 -8.91
C THR A 25 2.83 2.24 -8.38
N LEU A 26 3.19 2.51 -7.12
CA LEU A 26 2.99 3.84 -6.53
C LEU A 26 3.78 4.91 -7.28
N ALA A 27 5.07 4.65 -7.55
CA ALA A 27 5.91 5.55 -8.34
C ALA A 27 5.39 5.74 -9.79
N LEU A 28 4.88 4.67 -10.41
CA LEU A 28 4.30 4.72 -11.75
C LEU A 28 3.09 5.68 -11.81
N HIS A 29 2.19 5.57 -10.85
CA HIS A 29 1.03 6.45 -10.75
C HIS A 29 1.45 7.90 -10.53
N ALA A 30 2.39 8.14 -9.60
CA ALA A 30 2.90 9.49 -9.34
C ALA A 30 3.56 10.12 -10.59
N ARG A 31 4.40 9.36 -11.33
CA ARG A 31 5.02 9.82 -12.58
C ARG A 31 4.00 10.16 -13.67
N ARG A 32 2.85 9.49 -13.68
CA ARG A 32 1.76 9.72 -14.63
C ARG A 32 0.83 10.87 -14.23
N GLY A 33 1.15 11.57 -13.14
CA GLY A 33 0.37 12.71 -12.66
C GLY A 33 -0.84 12.36 -11.80
N ASP A 34 -0.98 11.11 -11.39
CA ASP A 34 -1.97 10.69 -10.40
C ASP A 34 -1.57 11.19 -9.01
N ARG A 35 -2.56 11.49 -8.16
CA ARG A 35 -2.29 11.72 -6.75
C ARG A 35 -2.14 10.40 -6.03
N VAL A 36 -1.05 10.23 -5.33
CA VAL A 36 -0.75 9.03 -4.55
C VAL A 36 -0.67 9.40 -3.08
N LEU A 37 -1.44 8.72 -2.23
CA LEU A 37 -1.40 8.86 -0.78
C LEU A 37 -0.99 7.54 -0.13
N LEU A 38 0.14 7.55 0.55
CA LEU A 38 0.64 6.44 1.35
C LEU A 38 0.26 6.64 2.82
N VAL A 39 -0.44 5.67 3.38
CA VAL A 39 -0.94 5.71 4.75
C VAL A 39 -0.37 4.55 5.54
N TRP A 40 0.24 4.83 6.68
CA TRP A 40 0.62 3.82 7.67
C TRP A 40 -0.25 3.93 8.90
N MET A 41 -0.81 2.81 9.33
CA MET A 41 -1.68 2.74 10.50
C MET A 41 -0.93 3.02 11.79
N THR A 42 0.33 2.56 11.87
CA THR A 42 1.25 2.71 13.00
C THR A 42 2.61 3.20 12.54
N ARG A 43 3.51 3.43 13.44
CA ARG A 43 4.92 3.71 13.12
C ARG A 43 5.79 2.45 13.16
N GLY A 44 5.22 1.32 13.56
CA GLY A 44 5.98 0.09 13.76
C GLY A 44 7.01 0.24 14.89
N GLU A 45 6.64 0.94 15.94
CA GLU A 45 7.53 1.37 17.01
C GLU A 45 8.05 0.25 17.91
N LEU A 46 7.48 -0.96 17.77
CA LEU A 46 7.95 -2.14 18.49
C LEU A 46 8.90 -3.03 17.66
N ALA A 47 9.36 -2.53 16.51
CA ALA A 47 10.29 -3.26 15.65
C ALA A 47 11.61 -3.54 16.37
N SER A 48 12.00 -4.83 16.42
CA SER A 48 13.14 -5.32 17.22
C SER A 48 14.52 -5.03 16.64
N GLN A 49 14.60 -4.67 15.35
CA GLN A 49 15.88 -4.43 14.67
C GLN A 49 16.56 -3.10 15.05
N PHE A 50 15.95 -2.28 15.87
CA PHE A 50 16.48 -0.98 16.29
C PHE A 50 17.24 -1.04 17.63
N GLY A 51 17.58 -2.22 18.13
CA GLY A 51 18.37 -2.42 19.34
C GLY A 51 17.67 -1.90 20.59
N ASP A 52 18.38 -1.09 21.38
CA ASP A 52 17.92 -0.60 22.69
C ASP A 52 17.14 0.73 22.62
N LEU A 53 16.77 1.18 21.44
CA LEU A 53 15.96 2.39 21.30
C LEU A 53 14.58 2.18 21.93
N SER A 54 14.07 3.21 22.63
CA SER A 54 12.71 3.20 23.12
C SER A 54 11.69 3.19 22.00
N PRO A 55 10.44 2.74 22.21
CA PRO A 55 9.39 2.81 21.20
C PRO A 55 9.20 4.20 20.62
N GLU A 56 9.32 5.25 21.42
CA GLU A 56 9.21 6.65 20.99
C GLU A 56 10.36 7.07 20.08
N GLU A 57 11.56 6.57 20.34
CA GLU A 57 12.74 6.80 19.49
C GLU A 57 12.62 6.05 18.17
N VAL A 58 12.19 4.79 18.21
CA VAL A 58 11.91 3.98 17.01
C VAL A 58 10.83 4.65 16.16
N ALA A 59 9.74 5.14 16.77
CA ALA A 59 8.68 5.85 16.06
C ALA A 59 9.22 7.04 15.28
N ARG A 60 10.06 7.88 15.89
CA ARG A 60 10.69 9.05 15.23
C ARG A 60 11.59 8.63 14.06
N VAL A 61 12.40 7.57 14.24
CA VAL A 61 13.25 7.05 13.16
C VAL A 61 12.39 6.56 12.00
N ARG A 62 11.36 5.77 12.27
CA ARG A 62 10.50 5.20 11.24
C ARG A 62 9.60 6.23 10.56
N GLU A 63 9.19 7.29 11.24
CA GLU A 63 8.56 8.45 10.59
C GLU A 63 9.50 9.08 9.55
N GLY A 64 10.78 9.25 9.90
CA GLY A 64 11.80 9.72 8.96
C GLY A 64 11.98 8.79 7.75
N HIS A 65 11.98 7.47 7.99
CA HIS A 65 12.05 6.46 6.92
C HIS A 65 10.83 6.56 5.98
N GLY A 66 9.64 6.63 6.54
CA GLY A 66 8.40 6.77 5.76
C GLY A 66 8.38 8.06 4.93
N ALA A 67 8.78 9.19 5.52
CA ALA A 67 8.88 10.47 4.80
C ALA A 67 9.88 10.39 3.63
N HIS A 68 11.05 9.77 3.85
CA HIS A 68 12.06 9.57 2.81
C HIS A 68 11.51 8.72 1.66
N VAL A 69 10.90 7.57 1.99
CA VAL A 69 10.36 6.66 0.97
C VAL A 69 9.18 7.29 0.22
N ALA A 70 8.28 7.99 0.90
CA ALA A 70 7.22 8.75 0.22
C ALA A 70 7.79 9.76 -0.78
N GLY A 71 8.91 10.42 -0.45
CA GLY A 71 9.65 11.30 -1.36
C GLY A 71 10.19 10.56 -2.58
N LEU A 72 10.79 9.37 -2.42
CA LEU A 72 11.26 8.54 -3.54
C LEU A 72 10.11 8.13 -4.47
N LEU A 73 8.95 7.83 -3.90
CA LEU A 73 7.76 7.41 -4.64
C LEU A 73 7.02 8.57 -5.30
N GLY A 74 7.29 9.82 -4.90
CA GLY A 74 6.50 10.97 -5.32
C GLY A 74 5.09 11.01 -4.72
N ALA A 75 4.92 10.43 -3.53
CA ALA A 75 3.65 10.27 -2.84
C ALA A 75 3.48 11.27 -1.68
N GLU A 76 2.24 11.68 -1.47
CA GLU A 76 1.80 12.25 -0.18
C GLU A 76 1.79 11.13 0.87
N TYR A 77 1.92 11.45 2.15
CA TYR A 77 1.87 10.43 3.19
C TYR A 77 1.14 10.88 4.44
N ARG A 78 0.65 9.90 5.22
CA ARG A 78 0.04 10.09 6.54
C ARG A 78 0.41 8.93 7.46
N PHE A 79 0.73 9.26 8.71
CA PHE A 79 0.75 8.29 9.80
C PHE A 79 -0.52 8.45 10.63
N LEU A 80 -1.24 7.35 10.85
CA LEU A 80 -2.35 7.32 11.79
C LEU A 80 -1.83 7.06 13.21
N PRO A 81 -2.56 7.49 14.25
CA PRO A 81 -2.06 7.49 15.62
C PRO A 81 -2.30 6.16 16.35
N PHE A 82 -2.29 5.04 15.62
CA PHE A 82 -2.49 3.74 16.22
C PHE A 82 -1.16 3.13 16.64
N ARG A 83 -1.24 2.23 17.63
CA ARG A 83 -0.08 1.59 18.22
C ARG A 83 0.26 0.28 17.50
N ASP A 84 1.55 0.09 17.24
CA ASP A 84 2.11 -1.13 16.68
C ASP A 84 1.74 -2.36 17.50
N THR A 85 1.36 -3.46 16.84
CA THR A 85 0.87 -4.72 17.37
C THR A 85 -0.51 -4.68 18.07
N PHE A 86 -1.15 -3.52 18.12
CA PHE A 86 -2.45 -3.34 18.77
C PHE A 86 -3.61 -3.07 17.80
N LEU A 87 -3.37 -3.16 16.51
CA LEU A 87 -4.44 -3.01 15.52
C LEU A 87 -5.45 -4.17 15.64
N THR A 88 -6.72 -3.82 15.61
CA THR A 88 -7.83 -4.76 15.74
C THR A 88 -8.67 -4.92 14.48
N GLY A 89 -8.52 -3.99 13.52
CA GLY A 89 -9.43 -3.85 12.38
C GLY A 89 -10.81 -3.31 12.77
N GLY A 90 -10.87 -2.70 13.96
CA GLY A 90 -12.11 -2.28 14.59
C GLY A 90 -12.63 -0.94 14.08
N ARG A 91 -13.67 -0.45 14.80
CA ARG A 91 -14.44 0.71 14.36
C ARG A 91 -13.65 2.01 14.38
N GLU A 92 -12.77 2.19 15.34
CA GLU A 92 -11.98 3.41 15.49
C GLU A 92 -11.02 3.59 14.31
N GLU A 93 -10.28 2.53 13.97
CA GLU A 93 -9.36 2.46 12.84
C GLU A 93 -10.11 2.65 11.52
N ALA A 94 -11.22 1.94 11.35
CA ALA A 94 -12.07 2.04 10.16
C ALA A 94 -12.64 3.46 9.99
N LEU A 95 -13.02 4.14 11.07
CA LEU A 95 -13.56 5.50 11.00
C LEU A 95 -12.48 6.52 10.68
N ALA A 96 -11.26 6.36 11.23
CA ALA A 96 -10.12 7.20 10.88
C ALA A 96 -9.80 7.10 9.38
N LEU A 97 -9.72 5.89 8.85
CA LEU A 97 -9.53 5.65 7.40
C LEU A 97 -10.71 6.17 6.57
N ALA A 98 -11.95 6.00 7.02
CA ALA A 98 -13.13 6.47 6.30
C ALA A 98 -13.14 8.00 6.14
N ARG A 99 -12.74 8.74 7.15
CA ARG A 99 -12.59 10.21 7.09
C ARG A 99 -11.50 10.60 6.10
N LEU A 100 -10.36 9.92 6.12
CA LEU A 100 -9.28 10.16 5.19
C LEU A 100 -9.67 9.80 3.75
N MET A 101 -10.42 8.71 3.53
CA MET A 101 -10.98 8.36 2.22
C MET A 101 -12.00 9.38 1.73
N ALA A 102 -12.83 9.94 2.62
CA ALA A 102 -13.78 10.99 2.27
C ALA A 102 -13.07 12.28 1.83
N GLU A 103 -11.96 12.64 2.47
CA GLU A 103 -11.12 13.78 2.13
C GLU A 103 -10.33 13.55 0.83
N PHE A 104 -9.61 12.45 0.74
CA PHE A 104 -8.71 12.14 -0.38
C PHE A 104 -9.45 11.70 -1.65
N ARG A 105 -10.64 11.09 -1.51
CA ARG A 105 -11.50 10.61 -2.60
C ARG A 105 -10.82 9.61 -3.55
N PRO A 106 -10.30 8.47 -3.05
CA PRO A 106 -9.59 7.51 -3.87
C PRO A 106 -10.50 6.80 -4.87
N GLN A 107 -10.01 6.49 -6.07
CA GLN A 107 -10.61 5.56 -7.01
C GLN A 107 -10.09 4.13 -6.86
N ALA A 108 -8.92 3.98 -6.24
CA ALA A 108 -8.34 2.69 -5.92
C ALA A 108 -7.63 2.72 -4.56
N VAL A 109 -7.67 1.59 -3.87
CA VAL A 109 -6.95 1.37 -2.60
C VAL A 109 -6.12 0.10 -2.75
N ILE A 110 -4.85 0.16 -2.34
CA ILE A 110 -3.95 -1.00 -2.20
C ILE A 110 -3.74 -1.25 -0.71
N THR A 111 -3.77 -2.51 -0.27
CA THR A 111 -3.53 -2.88 1.13
C THR A 111 -2.96 -4.30 1.25
N TRP A 112 -2.79 -4.79 2.46
CA TRP A 112 -2.40 -6.16 2.77
C TRP A 112 -3.47 -7.17 2.35
N ASP A 113 -3.06 -8.43 2.21
CA ASP A 113 -4.01 -9.54 2.03
C ASP A 113 -4.81 -9.81 3.32
N PRO A 114 -6.03 -10.38 3.21
CA PRO A 114 -6.91 -10.56 4.36
C PRO A 114 -6.48 -11.68 5.33
N LEU A 115 -5.52 -12.51 4.94
CA LEU A 115 -5.11 -13.71 5.68
C LEU A 115 -3.60 -13.71 5.97
N ASP A 116 -2.93 -12.56 5.90
CA ASP A 116 -1.52 -12.45 6.24
C ASP A 116 -1.23 -12.98 7.66
N VAL A 117 -0.03 -13.49 7.88
CA VAL A 117 0.35 -14.06 9.18
C VAL A 117 0.47 -12.98 10.26
N HIS A 118 0.82 -11.74 9.88
CA HIS A 118 0.94 -10.63 10.83
C HIS A 118 -0.43 -10.12 11.25
N PRO A 119 -0.74 -10.03 12.55
CA PRO A 119 -2.06 -9.59 13.01
C PRO A 119 -2.41 -8.17 12.56
N ASP A 120 -1.47 -7.23 12.59
CA ASP A 120 -1.71 -5.86 12.14
C ASP A 120 -1.97 -5.75 10.64
N HIS A 121 -1.39 -6.61 9.81
CA HIS A 121 -1.67 -6.65 8.37
C HIS A 121 -3.13 -7.06 8.11
N ARG A 122 -3.61 -8.11 8.81
CA ARG A 122 -5.02 -8.53 8.72
C ARG A 122 -5.95 -7.46 9.26
N ALA A 123 -5.60 -6.85 10.39
CA ALA A 123 -6.38 -5.76 10.99
C ALA A 123 -6.48 -4.55 10.05
N THR A 124 -5.37 -4.19 9.40
CA THR A 124 -5.35 -3.11 8.40
C THR A 124 -6.28 -3.41 7.23
N HIS A 125 -6.23 -4.63 6.68
CA HIS A 125 -7.16 -5.05 5.62
C HIS A 125 -8.62 -4.92 6.07
N GLN A 126 -8.96 -5.42 7.25
CA GLN A 126 -10.30 -5.37 7.81
C GLN A 126 -10.78 -3.92 8.04
N ALA A 127 -9.90 -3.06 8.54
CA ALA A 127 -10.21 -1.64 8.72
C ALA A 127 -10.48 -0.95 7.37
N VAL A 128 -9.69 -1.26 6.33
CA VAL A 128 -9.89 -0.76 4.96
C VAL A 128 -11.24 -1.19 4.42
N LEU A 129 -11.60 -2.49 4.52
CA LEU A 129 -12.91 -2.98 4.05
C LEU A 129 -14.07 -2.23 4.71
N SER A 130 -13.99 -2.04 6.03
CA SER A 130 -15.00 -1.29 6.78
C SER A 130 -15.03 0.19 6.36
N ALA A 131 -13.86 0.81 6.19
CA ALA A 131 -13.74 2.21 5.80
C ALA A 131 -14.36 2.50 4.42
N LEU A 132 -14.21 1.59 3.46
CA LEU A 132 -14.85 1.69 2.12
C LEU A 132 -16.38 1.80 2.19
N LYS A 133 -16.98 1.26 3.23
CA LYS A 133 -18.41 1.43 3.47
C LYS A 133 -18.73 2.70 4.27
N LEU A 134 -17.95 2.96 5.31
CA LEU A 134 -18.18 4.09 6.23
C LEU A 134 -17.95 5.45 5.56
N CYS A 135 -16.99 5.58 4.63
CA CYS A 135 -16.72 6.83 3.92
C CYS A 135 -17.89 7.32 3.07
N ARG A 136 -18.90 6.47 2.83
CA ARG A 136 -20.13 6.77 2.07
C ARG A 136 -21.23 7.39 2.93
N ILE A 137 -21.04 7.50 4.25
CA ILE A 137 -22.07 7.90 5.22
C ILE A 137 -21.80 9.32 5.71
N PRO A 138 -22.54 10.34 5.22
CA PRO A 138 -22.27 11.75 5.56
C PRO A 138 -22.32 12.03 7.06
N LYS A 139 -23.19 11.36 7.81
CA LYS A 139 -23.28 11.53 9.28
C LYS A 139 -22.04 11.09 10.04
N LEU A 140 -21.14 10.31 9.40
CA LEU A 140 -19.88 9.84 10.01
C LEU A 140 -18.67 10.66 9.57
N VAL A 141 -18.66 11.11 8.31
CA VAL A 141 -17.47 11.69 7.68
C VAL A 141 -17.67 13.12 7.16
N GLY A 142 -18.88 13.67 7.25
CA GLY A 142 -19.22 14.97 6.66
C GLY A 142 -19.45 14.85 5.16
N GLU A 143 -18.56 15.35 4.34
CA GLU A 143 -18.65 15.20 2.89
C GLU A 143 -18.29 13.76 2.47
N ALA A 144 -19.29 12.97 2.12
CA ALA A 144 -19.12 11.54 1.83
C ALA A 144 -18.51 11.29 0.45
N HIS A 145 -17.61 10.29 0.37
CA HIS A 145 -17.11 9.74 -0.89
C HIS A 145 -17.98 8.55 -1.32
N ARG A 146 -18.82 8.74 -2.33
CA ARG A 146 -19.78 7.74 -2.79
C ARG A 146 -19.41 7.06 -4.11
N GLU A 147 -18.38 7.57 -4.78
CA GLU A 147 -17.88 6.99 -6.02
C GLU A 147 -17.34 5.56 -5.78
N PRO A 148 -17.38 4.69 -6.80
CA PRO A 148 -16.80 3.36 -6.69
C PRO A 148 -15.30 3.41 -6.39
N VAL A 149 -14.88 2.62 -5.42
CA VAL A 149 -13.45 2.45 -5.07
C VAL A 149 -13.08 0.99 -5.31
N ARG A 150 -12.03 0.78 -6.07
CA ARG A 150 -11.48 -0.56 -6.32
C ARG A 150 -10.49 -0.92 -5.23
N LEU A 151 -10.66 -2.12 -4.65
CA LEU A 151 -9.73 -2.65 -3.66
C LEU A 151 -8.78 -3.64 -4.32
N TYR A 152 -7.50 -3.41 -4.12
CA TYR A 152 -6.40 -4.31 -4.46
C TYR A 152 -5.66 -4.69 -3.20
N HIS A 153 -5.18 -5.93 -3.12
CA HIS A 153 -4.37 -6.39 -2.00
C HIS A 153 -3.22 -7.26 -2.48
N TYR A 154 -2.22 -7.47 -1.64
CA TYR A 154 -1.13 -8.37 -1.96
C TYR A 154 -1.64 -9.78 -2.25
N PRO A 155 -1.01 -10.50 -3.20
CA PRO A 155 -1.54 -11.77 -3.67
C PRO A 155 -1.27 -12.89 -2.69
N ARG A 156 -2.26 -13.78 -2.55
CA ARG A 156 -2.13 -15.08 -1.87
C ARG A 156 -2.49 -16.22 -2.81
N ARG A 157 -1.71 -17.29 -2.77
CA ARG A 157 -1.93 -18.46 -3.64
C ARG A 157 -3.17 -19.25 -3.27
N ASP A 158 -3.56 -19.23 -2.00
CA ASP A 158 -4.72 -19.93 -1.45
C ASP A 158 -6.04 -19.17 -1.59
N LEU A 159 -6.01 -17.96 -2.16
CA LEU A 159 -7.20 -17.20 -2.49
C LEU A 159 -7.49 -17.28 -3.99
N ALA A 160 -8.65 -17.84 -4.34
CA ALA A 160 -9.15 -17.90 -5.73
C ALA A 160 -9.70 -16.53 -6.16
N ARG A 161 -8.84 -15.53 -6.31
CA ARG A 161 -9.18 -14.19 -6.75
C ARG A 161 -8.39 -13.80 -8.00
N PRO A 162 -8.97 -12.97 -8.89
CA PRO A 162 -8.26 -12.49 -10.08
C PRO A 162 -6.95 -11.80 -9.73
N LEU A 163 -5.90 -12.11 -10.48
CA LEU A 163 -4.61 -11.43 -10.42
C LEU A 163 -4.61 -10.24 -11.38
N VAL A 164 -4.00 -9.16 -10.92
CA VAL A 164 -3.72 -7.96 -11.72
C VAL A 164 -2.22 -7.74 -11.71
N HIS A 165 -1.61 -7.83 -12.89
CA HIS A 165 -0.21 -7.49 -13.09
C HIS A 165 -0.10 -6.03 -13.50
N VAL A 166 0.77 -5.29 -12.84
CA VAL A 166 1.10 -3.91 -13.19
C VAL A 166 2.52 -3.91 -13.76
N ASP A 167 2.65 -3.48 -15.01
CA ASP A 167 3.97 -3.28 -15.63
C ASP A 167 4.66 -2.09 -14.96
N VAL A 168 5.72 -2.39 -14.22
CA VAL A 168 6.52 -1.42 -13.48
C VAL A 168 7.92 -1.28 -14.05
N THR A 169 8.13 -1.73 -15.29
CA THR A 169 9.44 -1.69 -15.94
C THR A 169 10.05 -0.29 -15.93
N GLU A 170 9.24 0.76 -16.15
CA GLU A 170 9.72 2.17 -16.14
C GLU A 170 9.98 2.75 -14.74
N THR A 171 9.61 2.06 -13.67
CA THR A 171 9.80 2.50 -12.27
C THR A 171 10.53 1.48 -11.41
N GLU A 172 11.12 0.48 -12.05
CA GLU A 172 11.89 -0.56 -11.33
C GLU A 172 13.02 0.04 -10.51
N GLU A 173 13.74 1.04 -11.05
CA GLU A 173 14.82 1.69 -10.32
C GLU A 173 14.35 2.38 -9.03
N VAL A 174 13.11 2.88 -9.00
CA VAL A 174 12.54 3.45 -7.77
C VAL A 174 12.24 2.36 -6.75
N ALA A 175 11.65 1.25 -7.20
CA ALA A 175 11.39 0.11 -6.32
C ALA A 175 12.68 -0.48 -5.74
N GLU A 176 13.74 -0.56 -6.56
CA GLU A 176 15.06 -0.99 -6.10
C GLU A 176 15.68 -0.01 -5.08
N ALA A 177 15.50 1.29 -5.27
CA ALA A 177 15.98 2.31 -4.32
C ALA A 177 15.25 2.21 -2.98
N VAL A 178 13.93 2.00 -2.98
CA VAL A 178 13.13 1.76 -1.76
C VAL A 178 13.60 0.49 -1.05
N PHE A 179 13.79 -0.60 -1.81
CA PHE A 179 14.31 -1.85 -1.24
C PHE A 179 15.68 -1.68 -0.61
N ALA A 180 16.63 -1.04 -1.33
CA ALA A 180 17.99 -0.82 -0.85
C ALA A 180 18.00 0.00 0.44
N PHE A 181 17.16 1.05 0.50
CA PHE A 181 17.01 1.89 1.68
C PHE A 181 16.56 1.07 2.89
N TYR A 182 15.45 0.35 2.81
CA TYR A 182 14.96 -0.44 3.94
C TYR A 182 15.90 -1.58 4.32
N ARG A 183 16.53 -2.24 3.35
CA ARG A 183 17.49 -3.31 3.61
C ARG A 183 18.66 -2.86 4.48
N GLU A 184 19.12 -1.65 4.31
CA GLU A 184 20.20 -1.08 5.14
C GLU A 184 19.83 -1.08 6.63
N PHE A 185 18.59 -0.72 6.97
CA PHE A 185 18.14 -0.61 8.36
C PHE A 185 17.59 -1.94 8.92
N TYR A 186 16.88 -2.73 8.10
CA TYR A 186 16.14 -3.89 8.58
C TYR A 186 16.84 -5.22 8.42
N ARG A 187 18.06 -5.21 7.86
CA ARG A 187 18.95 -6.38 7.75
C ARG A 187 18.25 -7.60 7.14
N TRP A 188 17.42 -7.40 6.14
CA TRP A 188 16.74 -8.51 5.46
C TRP A 188 17.72 -9.50 4.86
N PRO A 189 17.45 -10.81 4.93
CA PRO A 189 18.38 -11.85 4.47
C PRO A 189 18.47 -11.94 2.94
N PHE A 190 17.50 -11.39 2.21
CA PHE A 190 17.46 -11.42 0.75
C PHE A 190 18.16 -10.20 0.16
N THR A 191 18.74 -10.41 -1.03
CA THR A 191 19.53 -9.42 -1.74
C THR A 191 18.67 -8.58 -2.70
N LEU A 192 19.28 -7.50 -3.24
CA LEU A 192 18.64 -6.73 -4.32
C LEU A 192 18.40 -7.61 -5.56
N GLU A 193 19.27 -8.58 -5.82
CA GLU A 193 19.09 -9.51 -6.94
C GLU A 193 17.90 -10.44 -6.70
N ASP A 194 17.70 -10.94 -5.49
CA ASP A 194 16.51 -11.73 -5.11
C ASP A 194 15.22 -10.92 -5.29
N PHE A 195 15.24 -9.64 -4.89
CA PHE A 195 14.12 -8.72 -5.07
C PHE A 195 13.81 -8.54 -6.57
N ARG A 196 14.82 -8.22 -7.36
CA ARG A 196 14.72 -8.04 -8.82
C ARG A 196 14.26 -9.33 -9.52
N ALA A 197 14.80 -10.48 -9.14
CA ALA A 197 14.45 -11.77 -9.73
C ALA A 197 12.97 -12.11 -9.55
N ARG A 198 12.41 -11.86 -8.36
CA ARG A 198 10.97 -12.07 -8.09
C ARG A 198 10.09 -11.20 -8.98
N ARG A 199 10.44 -9.94 -9.15
CA ARG A 199 9.70 -8.97 -9.97
C ARG A 199 9.80 -9.29 -11.46
N ARG A 200 10.98 -9.77 -11.91
CA ARG A 200 11.18 -10.27 -13.27
C ARG A 200 10.34 -11.51 -13.54
N LEU A 201 10.25 -12.45 -12.59
CA LEU A 201 9.37 -13.61 -12.72
C LEU A 201 7.91 -13.19 -12.92
N ARG A 202 7.42 -12.20 -12.14
CA ARG A 202 6.08 -11.63 -12.33
C ARG A 202 5.92 -10.92 -13.67
N GLY A 203 6.97 -10.26 -14.15
CA GLY A 203 6.99 -9.66 -15.49
C GLY A 203 6.83 -10.70 -16.59
N GLN A 204 7.54 -11.82 -16.50
CA GLN A 204 7.43 -12.93 -17.46
C GLN A 204 6.00 -13.51 -17.53
N GLU A 205 5.30 -13.61 -16.40
CA GLU A 205 3.90 -14.04 -16.34
C GLU A 205 2.97 -13.12 -17.14
N ALA A 206 3.31 -11.85 -17.28
CA ALA A 206 2.53 -10.82 -17.96
C ALA A 206 3.10 -10.38 -19.33
N GLY A 207 4.23 -10.96 -19.76
CA GLY A 207 4.88 -10.58 -21.02
C GLY A 207 5.60 -9.22 -20.99
N VAL A 208 6.03 -8.76 -19.80
CA VAL A 208 6.80 -7.53 -19.58
C VAL A 208 8.11 -7.80 -18.84
N THR A 209 8.98 -6.81 -18.67
CA THR A 209 10.27 -7.03 -18.00
C THR A 209 10.11 -7.19 -16.50
N PHE A 210 9.39 -6.27 -15.86
CA PHE A 210 9.12 -6.30 -14.41
C PHE A 210 7.65 -6.03 -14.13
N ALA A 211 7.05 -6.76 -13.20
CA ALA A 211 5.70 -6.52 -12.75
C ALA A 211 5.54 -6.62 -11.24
N GLU A 212 4.61 -5.87 -10.71
CA GLU A 212 3.99 -6.06 -9.42
C GLU A 212 2.62 -6.72 -9.59
N VAL A 213 2.23 -7.54 -8.63
CA VAL A 213 1.01 -8.34 -8.72
C VAL A 213 0.13 -8.09 -7.53
N PHE A 214 -1.14 -7.90 -7.81
CA PHE A 214 -2.19 -7.73 -6.81
C PHE A 214 -3.35 -8.69 -7.07
N GLN A 215 -4.16 -8.92 -6.06
CA GLN A 215 -5.47 -9.56 -6.21
C GLN A 215 -6.59 -8.55 -6.00
N THR A 216 -7.73 -8.79 -6.62
CA THR A 216 -8.94 -7.99 -6.46
C THR A 216 -10.18 -8.88 -6.44
N GLU A 217 -11.21 -8.46 -5.71
CA GLU A 217 -12.50 -9.16 -5.71
C GLU A 217 -13.35 -8.81 -6.94
N SER A 218 -13.13 -7.62 -7.48
CA SER A 218 -13.95 -7.06 -8.57
C SER A 218 -13.04 -6.57 -9.70
N PRO A 219 -12.59 -7.44 -10.60
CA PRO A 219 -11.78 -7.02 -11.74
C PRO A 219 -12.58 -6.06 -12.63
N PRO A 220 -11.91 -5.15 -13.34
CA PRO A 220 -12.59 -4.26 -14.26
C PRO A 220 -13.27 -5.04 -15.38
N ALA A 221 -14.50 -4.63 -15.73
CA ALA A 221 -15.09 -5.07 -16.98
C ALA A 221 -14.43 -4.36 -18.15
N TRP A 222 -14.02 -5.11 -19.15
CA TRP A 222 -13.51 -4.57 -20.41
C TRP A 222 -14.63 -4.51 -21.43
N PRO A 223 -14.80 -3.40 -22.16
CA PRO A 223 -15.83 -3.28 -23.19
C PRO A 223 -15.59 -4.22 -24.40
N ARG A 224 -14.36 -4.68 -24.57
CA ARG A 224 -13.92 -5.67 -25.58
C ARG A 224 -12.60 -6.29 -25.08
N LEU A 225 -12.25 -7.43 -25.63
CA LEU A 225 -10.91 -8.00 -25.42
C LEU A 225 -9.84 -7.03 -25.95
N PRO A 226 -8.71 -6.92 -25.26
CA PRO A 226 -7.60 -6.06 -25.66
C PRO A 226 -7.00 -6.45 -26.99
#